data_0273120be1083d1cf438489438d43f14
#
_entry.id   0273120be1083d1cf438489438d43f14
#
_cell.length_a   1.000
_cell.length_b   1.000
_cell.length_c   1.000
_cell.angle_alpha   90.00
_cell.angle_beta   90.00
_cell.angle_gamma   90.00
#
_symmetry.space_group_name_H-M   'P 1'
#
loop_
_entity.id
_entity.type
_entity.pdbx_description
1 polymer ?
#
loop_
_entity_poly.entity_id
_entity_poly.type
_entity_poly.pdbx_seq_one_letter_code
_entity_poly.pdbx_strand_id
1 'polypeptide(L)'
;PETEVEIYLALREVSAARLFANTPWLFDYIRDAITTYGKGISIDVDAIQRQAEEAMAREDFDINNPQSMSIAIDQGLFTPQQTPAQEVALTKLEMAIALIEGWIDHVVTQVAADRIPSFNALIENSRRRKATNSPMQQLFATLLGLEVSPRKMRESSAFWSDVKKLRGADGRDKCWEDPAFLPMPNDLKDPAAFLNSVTVPDDLSGLI
;
A
#
# COMPACT_ATOMS: atom_id res chain seq x y z
N PRO A 1 -11.88 1.42 27.06
CA PRO A 1 -12.98 0.51 27.34
C PRO A 1 -13.17 -0.40 26.13
N GLU A 2 -13.51 -1.67 26.38
CA GLU A 2 -13.64 -2.71 25.36
C GLU A 2 -14.65 -2.33 24.27
N THR A 3 -15.80 -1.82 24.66
CA THR A 3 -16.87 -1.37 23.76
C THR A 3 -16.39 -0.27 22.77
N GLU A 4 -15.54 0.66 23.18
CA GLU A 4 -15.02 1.69 22.28
C GLU A 4 -14.05 1.10 21.25
N VAL A 5 -13.27 0.08 21.64
CA VAL A 5 -12.40 -0.67 20.71
C VAL A 5 -13.26 -1.41 19.67
N GLU A 6 -14.32 -2.08 20.11
CA GLU A 6 -15.25 -2.80 19.22
C GLU A 6 -15.93 -1.86 18.24
N ILE A 7 -16.44 -0.71 18.70
CA ILE A 7 -17.06 0.31 17.84
C ILE A 7 -16.04 0.85 16.84
N TYR A 8 -14.83 1.17 17.29
CA TYR A 8 -13.77 1.66 16.40
C TYR A 8 -13.42 0.64 15.30
N LEU A 9 -13.26 -0.63 15.66
CA LEU A 9 -12.98 -1.70 14.69
C LEU A 9 -14.17 -1.91 13.75
N ALA A 10 -15.39 -1.93 14.25
CA ALA A 10 -16.60 -2.05 13.43
C ALA A 10 -16.70 -0.89 12.41
N LEU A 11 -16.42 0.34 12.83
CA LEU A 11 -16.41 1.50 11.92
C LEU A 11 -15.37 1.34 10.82
N ARG A 12 -14.19 0.81 11.13
CA ARG A 12 -13.16 0.54 10.11
C ARG A 12 -13.62 -0.52 9.12
N GLU A 13 -14.15 -1.64 9.60
CA GLU A 13 -14.64 -2.74 8.76
C GLU A 13 -15.80 -2.29 7.85
N VAL A 14 -16.77 -1.57 8.40
CA VAL A 14 -17.90 -1.03 7.62
C VAL A 14 -17.41 -0.02 6.57
N SER A 15 -16.42 0.82 6.91
CA SER A 15 -15.85 1.77 5.96
C SER A 15 -15.12 1.04 4.83
N ALA A 16 -14.34 0.02 5.14
CA ALA A 16 -13.68 -0.82 4.15
C ALA A 16 -14.69 -1.53 3.23
N ALA A 17 -15.69 -2.20 3.83
CA ALA A 17 -16.73 -2.90 3.09
C ALA A 17 -17.49 -1.96 2.15
N ARG A 18 -17.81 -0.74 2.62
CA ARG A 18 -18.48 0.28 1.81
C ARG A 18 -17.61 0.76 0.65
N LEU A 19 -16.32 0.98 0.87
CA LEU A 19 -15.40 1.37 -0.18
C LEU A 19 -15.38 0.31 -1.29
N PHE A 20 -15.14 -0.95 -0.94
CA PHE A 20 -15.09 -2.04 -1.93
C PHE A 20 -16.43 -2.28 -2.63
N ALA A 21 -17.55 -2.12 -1.92
CA ALA A 21 -18.89 -2.27 -2.52
C ALA A 21 -19.19 -1.18 -3.55
N ASN A 22 -18.69 0.05 -3.34
CA ASN A 22 -18.89 1.17 -4.26
C ASN A 22 -17.78 1.32 -5.32
N THR A 23 -16.74 0.50 -5.25
CA THR A 23 -15.58 0.52 -6.16
C THR A 23 -15.33 -0.89 -6.73
N PRO A 24 -16.19 -1.39 -7.62
CA PRO A 24 -16.13 -2.79 -8.09
C PRO A 24 -14.81 -3.17 -8.74
N TRP A 25 -14.16 -2.23 -9.43
CA TRP A 25 -12.88 -2.45 -10.12
C TRP A 25 -11.69 -2.61 -9.16
N LEU A 26 -11.80 -2.17 -7.90
CA LEU A 26 -10.67 -2.11 -6.96
C LEU A 26 -10.10 -3.50 -6.64
N PHE A 27 -10.98 -4.50 -6.53
CA PHE A 27 -10.54 -5.87 -6.30
C PHE A 27 -9.71 -6.41 -7.47
N ASP A 28 -10.18 -6.20 -8.69
CA ASP A 28 -9.48 -6.62 -9.90
C ASP A 28 -8.15 -5.86 -10.07
N TYR A 29 -8.13 -4.58 -9.76
CA TYR A 29 -6.94 -3.75 -9.78
C TYR A 29 -5.83 -4.29 -8.87
N ILE A 30 -6.18 -4.67 -7.62
CA ILE A 30 -5.26 -5.28 -6.67
C ILE A 30 -4.81 -6.66 -7.15
N ARG A 31 -5.74 -7.50 -7.58
CA ARG A 31 -5.47 -8.85 -8.10
C ARG A 31 -4.53 -8.81 -9.30
N ASP A 32 -4.73 -7.89 -10.22
CA ASP A 32 -3.91 -7.74 -11.41
C ASP A 32 -2.48 -7.29 -11.07
N ALA A 33 -2.32 -6.40 -10.09
CA ALA A 33 -1.01 -6.01 -9.58
C ALA A 33 -0.28 -7.22 -8.97
N ILE A 34 -0.95 -8.00 -8.13
CA ILE A 34 -0.39 -9.23 -7.53
C ILE A 34 -0.03 -10.24 -8.62
N THR A 35 -0.91 -10.44 -9.60
CA THR A 35 -0.69 -11.37 -10.71
C THR A 35 0.49 -10.94 -11.58
N THR A 36 0.62 -9.65 -11.87
CA THR A 36 1.73 -9.10 -12.65
C THR A 36 3.05 -9.27 -11.91
N TYR A 37 3.06 -9.01 -10.60
CA TYR A 37 4.22 -9.27 -9.77
C TYR A 37 4.60 -10.75 -9.79
N GLY A 38 3.61 -11.65 -9.59
CA GLY A 38 3.82 -13.10 -9.56
C GLY A 38 4.35 -13.67 -10.89
N LYS A 39 3.88 -13.15 -12.03
CA LYS A 39 4.39 -13.56 -13.35
C LYS A 39 5.86 -13.21 -13.58
N GLY A 40 6.37 -12.21 -12.92
CA GLY A 40 7.78 -11.81 -12.98
C GLY A 40 8.68 -12.68 -12.09
N ILE A 41 8.13 -13.52 -11.22
CA ILE A 41 8.91 -14.46 -10.42
C ILE A 41 9.36 -15.60 -11.34
N SER A 42 10.54 -15.47 -11.88
CA SER A 42 11.23 -16.53 -12.61
C SER A 42 12.35 -17.09 -11.73
N ILE A 43 12.39 -18.41 -11.58
CA ILE A 43 13.51 -19.07 -10.94
C ILE A 43 14.59 -19.20 -12.03
N ASP A 44 15.54 -18.25 -12.05
CA ASP A 44 16.73 -18.35 -12.89
C ASP A 44 17.70 -19.34 -12.23
N VAL A 45 17.57 -20.62 -12.63
CA VAL A 45 18.41 -21.70 -12.10
C VAL A 45 19.88 -21.45 -12.41
N ASP A 46 20.19 -20.87 -13.57
CA ASP A 46 21.56 -20.57 -13.96
C ASP A 46 22.14 -19.42 -13.12
N ALA A 47 21.32 -18.43 -12.77
CA ALA A 47 21.74 -17.37 -11.86
C ALA A 47 21.98 -17.91 -10.44
N ILE A 48 21.09 -18.78 -9.95
CA ILE A 48 21.26 -19.43 -8.65
C ILE A 48 22.55 -20.28 -8.64
N GLN A 49 22.81 -21.01 -9.71
CA GLN A 49 24.02 -21.83 -9.80
C GLN A 49 25.28 -20.96 -9.82
N ARG A 50 25.32 -19.89 -10.60
CA ARG A 50 26.43 -18.94 -10.61
C ARG A 50 26.66 -18.31 -9.23
N GLN A 51 25.59 -17.87 -8.57
CA GLN A 51 25.66 -17.31 -7.22
C GLN A 51 26.15 -18.33 -6.19
N ALA A 52 25.73 -19.58 -6.32
CA ALA A 52 26.22 -20.66 -5.46
C ALA A 52 27.72 -20.95 -5.69
N GLU A 53 28.17 -20.96 -6.95
CA GLU A 53 29.59 -21.12 -7.33
C GLU A 53 30.42 -19.96 -6.79
N GLU A 54 29.94 -18.72 -6.91
CA GLU A 54 30.58 -17.52 -6.36
C GLU A 54 30.64 -17.54 -4.83
N ALA A 55 29.57 -18.02 -4.18
CA ALA A 55 29.55 -18.18 -2.73
C ALA A 55 30.53 -19.24 -2.25
N MET A 56 30.60 -20.38 -2.95
CA MET A 56 31.54 -21.47 -2.64
C MET A 56 33.01 -21.09 -2.89
N ALA A 57 33.25 -20.14 -3.79
CA ALA A 57 34.60 -19.63 -4.06
C ALA A 57 35.13 -18.67 -2.97
N ARG A 58 34.28 -18.26 -2.02
CA ARG A 58 34.71 -17.42 -0.90
C ARG A 58 35.28 -18.29 0.20
N GLU A 59 36.46 -17.91 0.70
CA GLU A 59 37.17 -18.65 1.76
C GLU A 59 36.34 -18.78 3.07
N ASP A 60 35.37 -17.89 3.30
CA ASP A 60 34.54 -17.83 4.50
C ASP A 60 33.24 -18.62 4.39
N PHE A 61 32.95 -19.25 3.23
CA PHE A 61 31.68 -19.94 3.01
C PHE A 61 31.81 -21.46 3.27
N ASP A 62 31.09 -21.95 4.27
CA ASP A 62 30.94 -23.38 4.56
C ASP A 62 29.48 -23.82 4.40
N ILE A 63 29.21 -24.65 3.39
CA ILE A 63 27.86 -25.16 3.07
C ILE A 63 27.27 -26.00 4.20
N ASN A 64 28.12 -26.57 5.06
CA ASN A 64 27.69 -27.38 6.21
C ASN A 64 27.42 -26.51 7.45
N ASN A 65 27.74 -25.23 7.41
CA ASN A 65 27.50 -24.30 8.49
C ASN A 65 26.20 -23.49 8.25
N PRO A 66 25.13 -23.72 9.04
CA PRO A 66 23.87 -22.98 8.89
C PRO A 66 24.03 -21.44 9.01
N GLN A 67 25.04 -20.97 9.75
CA GLN A 67 25.31 -19.55 9.88
C GLN A 67 25.89 -18.95 8.59
N SER A 68 26.75 -19.67 7.88
CA SER A 68 27.30 -19.23 6.59
C SER A 68 26.18 -19.10 5.53
N MET A 69 25.24 -20.05 5.54
CA MET A 69 24.05 -20.00 4.67
C MET A 69 23.13 -18.81 5.02
N SER A 70 22.87 -18.58 6.32
CA SER A 70 22.08 -17.44 6.77
C SER A 70 22.71 -16.12 6.38
N ILE A 71 24.02 -15.95 6.55
CA ILE A 71 24.76 -14.75 6.14
C ILE A 71 24.69 -14.56 4.64
N ALA A 72 24.79 -15.61 3.83
CA ALA A 72 24.68 -15.54 2.38
C ALA A 72 23.30 -15.08 1.92
N ILE A 73 22.24 -15.54 2.59
CA ILE A 73 20.86 -15.11 2.35
C ILE A 73 20.68 -13.65 2.77
N ASP A 74 21.14 -13.26 3.96
CA ASP A 74 21.05 -11.89 4.47
C ASP A 74 21.84 -10.88 3.63
N GLN A 75 22.94 -11.30 3.00
CA GLN A 75 23.72 -10.49 2.06
C GLN A 75 23.07 -10.41 0.67
N GLY A 76 21.91 -11.02 0.47
CA GLY A 76 21.17 -10.95 -0.79
C GLY A 76 21.78 -11.78 -1.93
N LEU A 77 22.70 -12.72 -1.63
CA LEU A 77 23.32 -13.57 -2.63
C LEU A 77 22.32 -14.45 -3.41
N PHE A 78 21.12 -14.64 -2.86
CA PHE A 78 20.05 -15.41 -3.49
C PHE A 78 18.79 -14.57 -3.72
N THR A 79 18.89 -13.23 -3.70
CA THR A 79 17.74 -12.37 -3.92
C THR A 79 17.47 -12.25 -5.43
N PRO A 80 16.31 -12.71 -5.91
CA PRO A 80 15.93 -12.54 -7.31
C PRO A 80 15.90 -11.05 -7.66
N GLN A 81 16.52 -10.67 -8.77
CA GLN A 81 16.40 -9.29 -9.26
C GLN A 81 14.95 -9.05 -9.71
N GLN A 82 14.35 -7.99 -9.19
CA GLN A 82 13.02 -7.59 -9.61
C GLN A 82 13.08 -7.04 -11.04
N THR A 83 12.14 -7.46 -11.85
CA THR A 83 11.95 -6.90 -13.20
C THR A 83 11.29 -5.52 -13.10
N PRO A 84 11.47 -4.63 -14.09
CA PRO A 84 10.77 -3.33 -14.12
C PRO A 84 9.25 -3.47 -14.02
N ALA A 85 8.66 -4.53 -14.58
CA ALA A 85 7.23 -4.82 -14.46
C ALA A 85 6.81 -5.16 -13.02
N GLN A 86 7.67 -5.88 -12.29
CA GLN A 86 7.43 -6.17 -10.87
C GLN A 86 7.54 -4.91 -10.00
N GLU A 87 8.51 -4.04 -10.25
CA GLU A 87 8.64 -2.78 -9.53
C GLU A 87 7.42 -1.88 -9.72
N VAL A 88 6.91 -1.78 -10.94
CA VAL A 88 5.68 -1.05 -11.26
C VAL A 88 4.48 -1.67 -10.55
N ALA A 89 4.33 -2.99 -10.60
CA ALA A 89 3.22 -3.70 -9.96
C ALA A 89 3.26 -3.54 -8.43
N LEU A 90 4.45 -3.59 -7.84
CA LEU A 90 4.65 -3.41 -6.40
C LEU A 90 4.31 -1.98 -5.97
N THR A 91 4.81 -0.98 -6.69
CA THR A 91 4.48 0.44 -6.46
C THR A 91 2.98 0.69 -6.53
N LYS A 92 2.31 0.09 -7.54
CA LYS A 92 0.86 0.15 -7.73
C LYS A 92 0.11 -0.45 -6.54
N LEU A 93 0.56 -1.60 -6.05
CA LEU A 93 -0.05 -2.29 -4.90
C LEU A 93 0.15 -1.51 -3.59
N GLU A 94 1.37 -1.05 -3.33
CA GLU A 94 1.67 -0.22 -2.16
C GLU A 94 0.81 1.05 -2.12
N MET A 95 0.68 1.71 -3.27
CA MET A 95 -0.11 2.93 -3.36
C MET A 95 -1.59 2.66 -3.14
N ALA A 96 -2.14 1.61 -3.75
CA ALA A 96 -3.53 1.21 -3.54
C ALA A 96 -3.83 0.94 -2.06
N ILE A 97 -2.99 0.17 -1.39
CA ILE A 97 -3.15 -0.13 0.04
C ILE A 97 -3.05 1.16 0.89
N ALA A 98 -2.09 2.04 0.59
CA ALA A 98 -1.94 3.29 1.31
C ALA A 98 -3.16 4.21 1.13
N LEU A 99 -3.72 4.27 -0.07
CA LEU A 99 -4.93 5.06 -0.36
C LEU A 99 -6.17 4.50 0.34
N ILE A 100 -6.37 3.18 0.30
CA ILE A 100 -7.48 2.51 0.99
C ILE A 100 -7.41 2.77 2.50
N GLU A 101 -6.26 2.49 3.10
CA GLU A 101 -6.06 2.66 4.54
C GLU A 101 -6.18 4.13 4.96
N GLY A 102 -5.64 5.05 4.17
CA GLY A 102 -5.75 6.48 4.40
C GLY A 102 -7.20 6.98 4.29
N TRP A 103 -7.98 6.48 3.33
CA TRP A 103 -9.39 6.81 3.19
C TRP A 103 -10.20 6.29 4.37
N ILE A 104 -9.98 5.04 4.78
CA ILE A 104 -10.64 4.45 5.97
C ILE A 104 -10.31 5.28 7.22
N ASP A 105 -9.02 5.59 7.47
CA ASP A 105 -8.60 6.40 8.61
C ASP A 105 -9.27 7.79 8.59
N HIS A 106 -9.35 8.42 7.40
CA HIS A 106 -10.02 9.71 7.24
C HIS A 106 -11.52 9.63 7.54
N VAL A 107 -12.24 8.66 6.96
CA VAL A 107 -13.70 8.51 7.14
C VAL A 107 -14.03 8.20 8.60
N VAL A 108 -13.30 7.26 9.21
CA VAL A 108 -13.50 6.90 10.62
C VAL A 108 -13.22 8.10 11.54
N THR A 109 -12.18 8.88 11.25
CA THR A 109 -11.88 10.11 12.01
C THR A 109 -13.05 11.09 11.93
N GLN A 110 -13.62 11.31 10.75
CA GLN A 110 -14.75 12.22 10.55
C GLN A 110 -16.01 11.82 11.35
N VAL A 111 -16.22 10.51 11.54
CA VAL A 111 -17.42 9.99 12.21
C VAL A 111 -17.23 9.85 13.72
N ALA A 112 -16.02 9.49 14.16
CA ALA A 112 -15.78 8.99 15.51
C ALA A 112 -15.00 9.93 16.42
N ALA A 113 -14.27 10.92 15.87
CA ALA A 113 -13.36 11.75 16.68
C ALA A 113 -14.05 12.45 17.86
N ASP A 114 -15.27 12.96 17.66
CA ASP A 114 -16.04 13.66 18.68
C ASP A 114 -17.03 12.76 19.42
N ARG A 115 -17.11 11.48 19.07
CA ARG A 115 -18.12 10.53 19.62
C ARG A 115 -17.51 9.44 20.47
N ILE A 116 -16.26 9.10 20.25
CA ILE A 116 -15.53 8.09 21.02
C ILE A 116 -14.51 8.80 21.91
N PRO A 117 -14.70 8.82 23.25
CA PRO A 117 -13.79 9.52 24.16
C PRO A 117 -12.33 9.12 24.04
N SER A 118 -12.03 7.81 23.82
CA SER A 118 -10.66 7.31 23.65
C SER A 118 -10.17 7.30 22.21
N PHE A 119 -10.86 7.96 21.27
CA PHE A 119 -10.57 7.88 19.84
C PHE A 119 -9.09 8.14 19.49
N ASN A 120 -8.50 9.18 20.05
CA ASN A 120 -7.09 9.54 19.78
C ASN A 120 -6.13 8.42 20.21
N ALA A 121 -6.40 7.76 21.34
CA ALA A 121 -5.59 6.64 21.79
C ALA A 121 -5.80 5.39 20.90
N LEU A 122 -7.02 5.16 20.43
CA LEU A 122 -7.34 4.03 19.54
C LEU A 122 -6.68 4.17 18.17
N ILE A 123 -6.79 5.34 17.54
CA ILE A 123 -6.18 5.57 16.23
C ILE A 123 -4.64 5.53 16.31
N GLU A 124 -4.06 6.08 17.38
CA GLU A 124 -2.62 6.03 17.57
C GLU A 124 -2.14 4.59 17.81
N ASN A 125 -2.86 3.80 18.60
CA ASN A 125 -2.55 2.39 18.84
C ASN A 125 -2.67 1.57 17.54
N SER A 126 -3.71 1.84 16.73
CA SER A 126 -3.86 1.22 15.41
C SER A 126 -2.69 1.55 14.49
N ARG A 127 -2.25 2.82 14.45
CA ARG A 127 -1.09 3.27 13.66
C ARG A 127 0.20 2.61 14.13
N ARG A 128 0.41 2.51 15.43
CA ARG A 128 1.59 1.81 16.00
C ARG A 128 1.58 0.33 15.65
N ARG A 129 0.44 -0.35 15.75
CA ARG A 129 0.32 -1.75 15.35
C ARG A 129 0.63 -1.99 13.87
N LYS A 130 0.23 -1.06 13.00
CA LYS A 130 0.58 -1.11 11.57
C LYS A 130 2.06 -0.80 11.31
N ALA A 131 2.69 -0.03 12.19
CA ALA A 131 4.11 0.31 12.08
C ALA A 131 5.03 -0.78 12.68
N THR A 132 4.54 -1.54 13.66
CA THR A 132 5.24 -2.72 14.17
C THR A 132 4.94 -3.88 13.23
N ASN A 133 5.97 -4.29 12.47
CA ASN A 133 5.90 -5.38 11.53
C ASN A 133 5.17 -6.60 12.14
N SER A 134 3.91 -6.80 11.76
CA SER A 134 3.23 -8.05 12.09
C SER A 134 3.93 -9.21 11.38
N PRO A 135 3.88 -10.45 11.89
CA PRO A 135 4.46 -11.59 11.18
C PRO A 135 3.99 -11.71 9.73
N MET A 136 2.74 -11.31 9.44
CA MET A 136 2.18 -11.28 8.10
C MET A 136 2.83 -10.18 7.24
N GLN A 137 3.06 -8.99 7.79
CA GLN A 137 3.77 -7.92 7.07
C GLN A 137 5.23 -8.29 6.80
N GLN A 138 5.90 -8.93 7.76
CA GLN A 138 7.25 -9.47 7.55
C GLN A 138 7.27 -10.52 6.44
N LEU A 139 6.27 -11.41 6.41
CA LEU A 139 6.12 -12.39 5.34
C LEU A 139 5.94 -11.72 3.97
N PHE A 140 5.06 -10.72 3.86
CA PHE A 140 4.86 -9.99 2.62
C PHE A 140 6.11 -9.18 2.22
N ALA A 141 6.79 -8.53 3.17
CA ALA A 141 8.04 -7.83 2.91
C ALA A 141 9.12 -8.80 2.41
N THR A 142 9.25 -9.97 3.03
CA THR A 142 10.26 -10.97 2.68
C THR A 142 9.95 -11.67 1.35
N LEU A 143 8.68 -12.03 1.10
CA LEU A 143 8.30 -12.80 -0.09
C LEU A 143 8.06 -11.93 -1.31
N LEU A 144 7.51 -10.73 -1.12
CA LEU A 144 7.06 -9.86 -2.20
C LEU A 144 7.83 -8.53 -2.27
N GLY A 145 8.68 -8.23 -1.29
CA GLY A 145 9.30 -6.91 -1.18
C GLY A 145 8.25 -5.80 -0.89
N LEU A 146 7.04 -6.18 -0.44
CA LEU A 146 5.93 -5.26 -0.21
C LEU A 146 6.08 -4.58 1.16
N GLU A 147 6.52 -3.34 1.16
CA GLU A 147 6.58 -2.50 2.36
C GLU A 147 5.58 -1.36 2.26
N VAL A 148 4.40 -1.54 2.84
CA VAL A 148 3.45 -0.43 2.93
C VAL A 148 3.88 0.52 4.04
N SER A 149 4.53 1.60 3.65
CA SER A 149 5.07 2.59 4.58
C SER A 149 3.97 3.25 5.43
N PRO A 150 4.09 3.21 6.78
CA PRO A 150 3.19 3.98 7.66
C PRO A 150 3.14 5.48 7.34
N ARG A 151 4.22 5.99 6.74
CA ARG A 151 4.27 7.36 6.25
C ARG A 151 3.33 7.58 5.08
N LYS A 152 3.34 6.69 4.06
CA LYS A 152 2.42 6.77 2.91
C LYS A 152 0.96 6.70 3.35
N MET A 153 0.62 5.87 4.33
CA MET A 153 -0.74 5.80 4.88
C MET A 153 -1.18 7.12 5.53
N ARG A 154 -0.29 7.79 6.28
CA ARG A 154 -0.58 9.10 6.88
C ARG A 154 -0.70 10.19 5.84
N GLU A 155 0.19 10.23 4.85
CA GLU A 155 0.13 11.15 3.71
C GLU A 155 -1.19 10.97 2.94
N SER A 156 -1.62 9.73 2.71
CA SER A 156 -2.92 9.44 2.07
C SER A 156 -4.10 9.90 2.92
N SER A 157 -4.06 9.71 4.24
CA SER A 157 -5.14 10.19 5.12
C SER A 157 -5.25 11.72 5.11
N ALA A 158 -4.11 12.43 5.11
CA ALA A 158 -4.07 13.88 4.99
C ALA A 158 -4.58 14.34 3.61
N PHE A 159 -4.15 13.68 2.53
CA PHE A 159 -4.62 13.91 1.18
C PHE A 159 -6.16 13.84 1.09
N TRP A 160 -6.78 12.75 1.57
CA TRP A 160 -8.24 12.61 1.56
C TRP A 160 -8.95 13.68 2.38
N SER A 161 -8.33 14.12 3.48
CA SER A 161 -8.85 15.23 4.28
C SER A 161 -8.86 16.53 3.48
N ASP A 162 -7.79 16.81 2.76
CA ASP A 162 -7.64 18.06 1.98
C ASP A 162 -8.49 18.02 0.71
N VAL A 163 -8.59 16.90 0.01
CA VAL A 163 -9.54 16.71 -1.10
C VAL A 163 -10.98 16.98 -0.65
N LYS A 164 -11.37 16.43 0.52
CA LYS A 164 -12.71 16.69 1.08
C LYS A 164 -12.93 18.18 1.40
N LYS A 165 -11.92 18.88 1.93
CA LYS A 165 -12.03 20.34 2.20
C LYS A 165 -12.21 21.14 0.91
N LEU A 166 -11.54 20.73 -0.17
CA LEU A 166 -11.52 21.43 -1.45
C LEU A 166 -12.76 21.16 -2.31
N ARG A 167 -13.27 19.92 -2.31
CA ARG A 167 -14.31 19.44 -3.24
C ARG A 167 -15.49 18.73 -2.55
N GLY A 168 -15.54 18.71 -1.23
CA GLY A 168 -16.58 18.01 -0.48
C GLY A 168 -16.40 16.50 -0.46
N ALA A 169 -17.36 15.78 0.15
CA ALA A 169 -17.33 14.33 0.24
C ALA A 169 -17.47 13.67 -1.14
N ASP A 170 -18.39 14.18 -1.96
CA ASP A 170 -18.64 13.64 -3.30
C ASP A 170 -17.41 13.81 -4.20
N GLY A 171 -16.72 14.98 -4.15
CA GLY A 171 -15.48 15.19 -4.90
C GLY A 171 -14.34 14.28 -4.44
N ARG A 172 -14.26 13.96 -3.15
CA ARG A 172 -13.34 12.94 -2.63
C ARG A 172 -13.67 11.54 -3.17
N ASP A 173 -14.94 11.18 -3.14
CA ASP A 173 -15.37 9.83 -3.49
C ASP A 173 -15.36 9.59 -5.01
N LYS A 174 -15.45 10.66 -5.82
CA LYS A 174 -15.22 10.60 -7.28
C LYS A 174 -13.83 10.07 -7.67
N CYS A 175 -12.82 10.25 -6.84
CA CYS A 175 -11.49 9.68 -7.10
C CYS A 175 -11.49 8.14 -7.13
N TRP A 176 -12.56 7.50 -6.64
CA TRP A 176 -12.74 6.06 -6.64
C TRP A 176 -13.64 5.55 -7.79
N GLU A 177 -14.10 6.41 -8.69
CA GLU A 177 -14.96 6.00 -9.81
C GLU A 177 -14.18 5.25 -10.88
N ASP A 178 -12.91 5.62 -11.11
CA ASP A 178 -12.04 4.99 -12.11
C ASP A 178 -10.59 4.86 -11.60
N PRO A 179 -9.87 3.78 -11.92
CA PRO A 179 -8.45 3.63 -11.57
C PRO A 179 -7.56 4.80 -12.06
N ALA A 180 -7.92 5.43 -13.18
CA ALA A 180 -7.19 6.57 -13.73
C ALA A 180 -7.33 7.84 -12.86
N PHE A 181 -8.31 7.90 -11.98
CA PHE A 181 -8.53 9.02 -11.05
C PHE A 181 -7.82 8.84 -9.72
N LEU A 182 -7.10 7.72 -9.53
CA LEU A 182 -6.31 7.54 -8.32
C LEU A 182 -5.08 8.45 -8.33
N PRO A 183 -4.77 9.10 -7.19
CA PRO A 183 -3.56 9.90 -7.07
C PRO A 183 -2.32 9.02 -7.12
N MET A 184 -1.29 9.56 -7.76
CA MET A 184 0.06 9.00 -7.76
C MET A 184 0.84 9.45 -6.51
N PRO A 185 1.99 8.84 -6.18
CA PRO A 185 2.73 9.19 -4.97
C PRO A 185 3.07 10.68 -4.82
N ASN A 186 3.31 11.39 -5.93
CA ASN A 186 3.62 12.81 -5.90
C ASN A 186 2.39 13.68 -5.63
N ASP A 187 1.21 13.22 -6.02
CA ASP A 187 -0.05 13.95 -5.88
C ASP A 187 -0.48 14.07 -4.41
N LEU A 188 -0.02 13.15 -3.55
CA LEU A 188 -0.32 13.19 -2.12
C LEU A 188 0.19 14.47 -1.45
N LYS A 189 1.19 15.14 -2.05
CA LYS A 189 1.80 16.35 -1.51
C LYS A 189 1.08 17.63 -1.96
N ASP A 190 0.32 17.57 -3.06
CA ASP A 190 -0.40 18.71 -3.62
C ASP A 190 -1.79 18.28 -4.12
N PRO A 191 -2.76 18.11 -3.20
CA PRO A 191 -4.13 17.74 -3.55
C PRO A 191 -4.82 18.75 -4.47
N ALA A 192 -4.44 20.04 -4.40
CA ALA A 192 -5.03 21.06 -5.25
C ALA A 192 -4.58 20.94 -6.71
N ALA A 193 -3.29 20.72 -6.95
CA ALA A 193 -2.77 20.45 -8.29
C ALA A 193 -3.36 19.16 -8.86
N PHE A 194 -3.44 18.09 -8.07
CA PHE A 194 -4.08 16.84 -8.45
C PHE A 194 -5.53 17.07 -8.93
N LEU A 195 -6.35 17.72 -8.13
CA LEU A 195 -7.76 17.98 -8.48
C LEU A 195 -7.93 18.82 -9.74
N ASN A 196 -6.98 19.68 -10.06
CA ASN A 196 -6.99 20.47 -11.28
C ASN A 196 -6.51 19.66 -12.50
N SER A 197 -5.66 18.65 -12.32
CA SER A 197 -5.18 17.78 -13.40
C SER A 197 -6.20 16.69 -13.79
N VAL A 198 -7.04 16.27 -12.86
CA VAL A 198 -8.06 15.22 -13.07
C VAL A 198 -9.40 15.78 -13.56
N THR A 199 -9.61 17.09 -13.46
CA THR A 199 -10.80 17.73 -14.06
C THR A 199 -10.71 17.66 -15.58
N VAL A 200 -11.33 16.64 -16.16
CA VAL A 200 -11.76 16.70 -17.58
C VAL A 200 -12.69 17.90 -17.68
N PRO A 201 -12.48 18.83 -18.61
CA PRO A 201 -13.45 19.90 -18.83
C PRO A 201 -14.81 19.28 -19.10
N ASP A 202 -15.81 19.58 -18.27
CA ASP A 202 -17.20 19.12 -18.46
C ASP A 202 -17.83 19.71 -19.73
N ASP A 203 -17.12 20.59 -20.43
CA ASP A 203 -17.60 21.30 -21.61
C ASP A 203 -16.57 21.26 -22.76
N LEU A 204 -16.80 20.36 -23.71
CA LEU A 204 -16.10 20.29 -25.00
C LEU A 204 -16.75 21.25 -26.06
N SER A 205 -17.77 22.02 -25.71
CA SER A 205 -18.48 22.91 -26.64
C SER A 205 -17.63 24.05 -27.20
N GLY A 206 -16.45 24.28 -26.63
CA GLY A 206 -15.48 25.26 -27.16
C GLY A 206 -14.47 24.75 -28.19
N LEU A 207 -14.57 23.43 -28.55
CA LEU A 207 -13.66 22.76 -29.50
C LEU A 207 -14.30 22.50 -30.89
N ILE A 208 -15.51 23.02 -31.16
CA ILE A 208 -16.19 22.94 -32.46
C ILE A 208 -16.22 24.31 -33.11
#